data_45c2a544226b0cb99a108d4842d31b60
#
_entry.id   45c2a544226b0cb99a108d4842d31b60
#
_cell.length_a   1.000
_cell.length_b   1.000
_cell.length_c   1.000
_cell.angle_alpha   90.00
_cell.angle_beta   90.00
_cell.angle_gamma   90.00
#
_symmetry.space_group_name_H-M   'P 1'
#
loop_
_entity.id
_entity.type
_entity.pdbx_description
1 polymer ?
#
loop_
_entity_poly.entity_id
_entity_poly.type
_entity_poly.pdbx_seq_one_letter_code
_entity_poly.pdbx_strand_id
1 'polypeptide(L)'
;FTSALQLTTNNVRLCGQIVPIGSNLLFETSDTTFGIEICEDLWSTIPPSSSLALQGAEILFNMSADNEGIGKNNYLCSLISQQSARCIAGYVFSSCGFGESTTDVVFAGNGLIYENGSLLARSERFSMKEQLIISEIDVERIRAERRINTTFAANQANLGDKKAVSIATEFVNSKELTLTRKFNAHPFVPQGIELNEHCEEIFSIQVAGLAQRLVHT
;
A
#
# COMPACT_ATOMS: atom_id res chain seq x y z
N PHE A 1 -17.71 -14.00 5.57
CA PHE A 1 -16.32 -14.27 5.14
C PHE A 1 -15.84 -15.58 5.75
N THR A 2 -15.11 -16.37 4.94
CA THR A 2 -14.51 -17.62 5.37
C THR A 2 -13.00 -17.53 5.14
N SER A 3 -12.21 -17.94 6.11
CA SER A 3 -10.75 -17.92 5.98
C SER A 3 -10.30 -18.87 4.85
N ALA A 4 -9.32 -18.44 4.07
CA ALA A 4 -8.68 -19.28 3.06
C ALA A 4 -8.06 -20.56 3.64
N LEU A 5 -7.80 -20.60 4.95
CA LEU A 5 -7.36 -21.82 5.66
C LEU A 5 -8.40 -22.95 5.64
N GLN A 6 -9.68 -22.63 5.36
CA GLN A 6 -10.77 -23.59 5.25
C GLN A 6 -11.01 -24.08 3.82
N LEU A 7 -10.25 -23.59 2.84
CA LEU A 7 -10.35 -24.05 1.46
C LEU A 7 -9.87 -25.51 1.36
N THR A 8 -10.70 -26.32 0.74
CA THR A 8 -10.42 -27.74 0.49
C THR A 8 -9.93 -28.00 -0.94
N THR A 9 -9.88 -26.96 -1.77
CA THR A 9 -9.44 -27.02 -3.16
C THR A 9 -8.60 -25.80 -3.52
N ASN A 10 -7.67 -25.96 -4.46
CA ASN A 10 -6.83 -24.88 -4.97
C ASN A 10 -7.36 -24.30 -6.30
N ASN A 11 -8.44 -24.85 -6.84
CA ASN A 11 -9.01 -24.40 -8.10
C ASN A 11 -10.53 -24.40 -8.03
N VAL A 12 -11.15 -23.48 -8.75
CA VAL A 12 -12.60 -23.35 -8.89
C VAL A 12 -12.96 -23.08 -10.34
N ARG A 13 -14.12 -23.58 -10.76
CA ARG A 13 -14.67 -23.20 -12.08
C ARG A 13 -15.43 -21.88 -11.93
N LEU A 14 -14.95 -20.86 -12.64
CA LEU A 14 -15.53 -19.52 -12.66
C LEU A 14 -15.64 -19.04 -14.12
N CYS A 15 -16.83 -18.59 -14.53
CA CYS A 15 -17.09 -18.11 -15.91
C CYS A 15 -16.63 -19.09 -17.01
N GLY A 16 -16.81 -20.39 -16.77
CA GLY A 16 -16.43 -21.43 -17.74
C GLY A 16 -14.93 -21.82 -17.72
N GLN A 17 -14.10 -21.15 -16.94
CA GLN A 17 -12.68 -21.40 -16.80
C GLN A 17 -12.36 -22.07 -15.46
N ILE A 18 -11.27 -22.83 -15.39
CA ILE A 18 -10.71 -23.33 -14.14
C ILE A 18 -9.65 -22.35 -13.70
N VAL A 19 -9.86 -21.71 -12.56
CA VAL A 19 -8.97 -20.65 -12.03
C VAL A 19 -8.47 -21.03 -10.65
N PRO A 20 -7.26 -20.59 -10.27
CA PRO A 20 -6.78 -20.74 -8.90
C PRO A 20 -7.66 -20.02 -7.89
N ILE A 21 -7.78 -20.59 -6.70
CA ILE A 21 -8.44 -19.96 -5.54
C ILE A 21 -7.51 -20.05 -4.33
N GLY A 22 -7.33 -18.97 -3.62
CA GLY A 22 -6.48 -18.90 -2.43
C GLY A 22 -6.25 -17.49 -1.95
N SER A 23 -5.64 -17.35 -0.80
CA SER A 23 -5.23 -16.05 -0.22
C SER A 23 -3.80 -15.64 -0.60
N ASN A 24 -3.07 -16.49 -1.31
CA ASN A 24 -1.67 -16.28 -1.64
C ASN A 24 -1.49 -16.26 -3.16
N LEU A 25 -2.23 -15.35 -3.80
CA LEU A 25 -2.19 -15.18 -5.24
C LEU A 25 -1.43 -13.90 -5.59
N LEU A 26 -0.51 -14.01 -6.53
CA LEU A 26 0.20 -12.89 -7.15
C LEU A 26 -0.21 -12.79 -8.62
N PHE A 27 -0.44 -11.58 -9.06
CA PHE A 27 -0.81 -11.27 -10.44
C PHE A 27 0.37 -10.58 -11.10
N GLU A 28 0.93 -11.21 -12.12
CA GLU A 28 2.11 -10.72 -12.83
C GLU A 28 1.70 -10.04 -14.12
N THR A 29 2.14 -8.80 -14.30
CA THR A 29 2.07 -8.07 -15.57
C THR A 29 3.47 -8.00 -16.19
N SER A 30 3.60 -7.41 -17.39
CA SER A 30 4.91 -7.16 -17.99
C SER A 30 5.82 -6.28 -17.13
N ASP A 31 5.25 -5.39 -16.31
CA ASP A 31 5.99 -4.32 -15.64
C ASP A 31 5.99 -4.43 -14.13
N THR A 32 5.00 -5.08 -13.55
CA THR A 32 4.85 -5.15 -12.09
C THR A 32 4.10 -6.39 -11.65
N THR A 33 4.26 -6.73 -10.38
CA THR A 33 3.49 -7.77 -9.70
C THR A 33 2.62 -7.15 -8.63
N PHE A 34 1.36 -7.55 -8.57
CA PHE A 34 0.45 -7.06 -7.55
C PHE A 34 -0.23 -8.18 -6.77
N GLY A 35 -0.67 -7.84 -5.57
CA GLY A 35 -1.45 -8.70 -4.70
C GLY A 35 -2.72 -8.03 -4.25
N ILE A 36 -3.70 -8.83 -3.81
CA ILE A 36 -5.01 -8.35 -3.38
C ILE A 36 -5.30 -8.88 -1.98
N GLU A 37 -5.75 -8.00 -1.10
CA GLU A 37 -6.37 -8.35 0.17
C GLU A 37 -7.74 -7.68 0.28
N ILE A 38 -8.56 -8.09 1.22
CA ILE A 38 -9.96 -7.65 1.28
C ILE A 38 -10.28 -7.09 2.66
N CYS A 39 -10.68 -5.81 2.68
CA CYS A 39 -11.36 -5.16 3.81
C CYS A 39 -10.61 -5.36 5.13
N GLU A 40 -11.16 -6.18 6.02
CA GLU A 40 -10.68 -6.48 7.37
C GLU A 40 -9.26 -7.07 7.40
N ASP A 41 -8.76 -7.62 6.30
CA ASP A 41 -7.39 -8.16 6.22
C ASP A 41 -6.34 -7.13 6.64
N LEU A 42 -6.53 -5.86 6.25
CA LEU A 42 -5.64 -4.75 6.62
C LEU A 42 -5.55 -4.53 8.14
N TRP A 43 -6.64 -4.80 8.86
CA TRP A 43 -6.76 -4.57 10.30
C TRP A 43 -6.16 -5.72 11.13
N SER A 44 -5.81 -6.82 10.48
CA SER A 44 -5.21 -7.97 11.16
C SER A 44 -3.80 -7.64 11.68
N THR A 45 -3.36 -8.34 12.71
CA THR A 45 -2.01 -8.17 13.28
C THR A 45 -0.91 -8.45 12.25
N ILE A 46 -1.14 -9.42 11.37
CA ILE A 46 -0.25 -9.75 10.23
C ILE A 46 -1.13 -9.76 8.98
N PRO A 47 -1.24 -8.62 8.27
CA PRO A 47 -2.05 -8.54 7.07
C PRO A 47 -1.51 -9.44 5.97
N PRO A 48 -2.38 -10.04 5.12
CA PRO A 48 -1.95 -10.81 3.96
C PRO A 48 -1.01 -10.04 3.04
N SER A 49 -1.20 -8.73 2.90
CA SER A 49 -0.32 -7.83 2.14
C SER A 49 1.15 -7.91 2.57
N SER A 50 1.45 -8.17 3.85
CA SER A 50 2.82 -8.38 4.31
C SER A 50 3.46 -9.60 3.65
N SER A 51 2.75 -10.72 3.62
CA SER A 51 3.22 -11.94 2.97
C SER A 51 3.31 -11.79 1.45
N LEU A 52 2.31 -11.15 0.83
CA LEU A 52 2.28 -10.90 -0.60
C LEU A 52 3.46 -10.02 -1.05
N ALA A 53 3.76 -8.95 -0.30
CA ALA A 53 4.89 -8.07 -0.57
C ALA A 53 6.23 -8.81 -0.48
N LEU A 54 6.44 -9.63 0.56
CA LEU A 54 7.64 -10.44 0.73
C LEU A 54 7.78 -11.50 -0.37
N GLN A 55 6.69 -11.92 -0.99
CA GLN A 55 6.68 -12.87 -2.11
C GLN A 55 6.77 -12.20 -3.49
N GLY A 56 6.83 -10.87 -3.55
CA GLY A 56 7.11 -10.14 -4.77
C GLY A 56 6.06 -9.10 -5.17
N ALA A 57 4.90 -9.00 -4.51
CA ALA A 57 3.94 -7.95 -4.84
C ALA A 57 4.56 -6.56 -4.61
N GLU A 58 4.58 -5.75 -5.64
CA GLU A 58 5.07 -4.37 -5.61
C GLU A 58 3.92 -3.38 -5.41
N ILE A 59 2.71 -3.80 -5.82
CA ILE A 59 1.46 -3.06 -5.60
C ILE A 59 0.49 -3.95 -4.85
N LEU A 60 -0.17 -3.38 -3.85
CA LEU A 60 -1.14 -4.05 -2.99
C LEU A 60 -2.49 -3.35 -3.14
N PHE A 61 -3.52 -4.11 -3.46
CA PHE A 61 -4.88 -3.61 -3.55
C PHE A 61 -5.70 -4.10 -2.36
N ASN A 62 -6.50 -3.21 -1.77
CA ASN A 62 -7.51 -3.55 -0.79
C ASN A 62 -8.88 -3.04 -1.23
N MET A 63 -9.79 -3.96 -1.45
CA MET A 63 -11.19 -3.68 -1.74
C MET A 63 -11.99 -3.80 -0.45
N SER A 64 -12.64 -2.73 -0.04
CA SER A 64 -13.23 -2.60 1.27
C SER A 64 -14.70 -2.17 1.24
N ALA A 65 -15.44 -2.57 2.26
CA ALA A 65 -16.71 -2.00 2.67
C ALA A 65 -16.55 -1.49 4.11
N ASP A 66 -15.65 -0.52 4.29
CA ASP A 66 -15.27 -0.01 5.58
C ASP A 66 -16.23 1.10 6.02
N ASN A 67 -16.98 0.84 7.10
CA ASN A 67 -17.93 1.80 7.65
C ASN A 67 -17.23 2.93 8.38
N GLU A 68 -17.83 4.10 8.36
CA GLU A 68 -17.29 5.28 9.01
C GLU A 68 -17.61 5.38 10.50
N GLY A 69 -16.67 5.97 11.22
CA GLY A 69 -16.79 6.35 12.62
C GLY A 69 -15.95 7.60 12.90
N ILE A 70 -16.31 8.31 13.96
CA ILE A 70 -15.56 9.52 14.36
C ILE A 70 -14.10 9.16 14.66
N GLY A 71 -13.16 9.84 13.98
CA GLY A 71 -11.71 9.60 14.14
C GLY A 71 -11.15 8.41 13.38
N LYS A 72 -11.97 7.51 12.86
CA LYS A 72 -11.53 6.30 12.17
C LYS A 72 -10.71 6.58 10.91
N ASN A 73 -11.05 7.62 10.16
CA ASN A 73 -10.32 7.97 8.94
C ASN A 73 -8.84 8.28 9.19
N ASN A 74 -8.50 8.98 10.27
CA ASN A 74 -7.10 9.29 10.59
C ASN A 74 -6.33 8.01 10.91
N TYR A 75 -6.96 7.10 11.64
CA TYR A 75 -6.38 5.80 11.94
C TYR A 75 -6.20 4.97 10.65
N LEU A 76 -7.21 4.92 9.78
CA LEU A 76 -7.14 4.23 8.49
C LEU A 76 -5.99 4.77 7.63
N CYS A 77 -5.87 6.09 7.48
CA CYS A 77 -4.79 6.71 6.73
C CYS A 77 -3.41 6.35 7.31
N SER A 78 -3.26 6.37 8.63
CA SER A 78 -2.02 5.98 9.31
C SER A 78 -1.71 4.50 9.09
N LEU A 79 -2.71 3.64 9.17
CA LEU A 79 -2.57 2.20 8.97
C LEU A 79 -2.11 1.87 7.54
N ILE A 80 -2.75 2.46 6.52
CA ILE A 80 -2.37 2.28 5.11
C ILE A 80 -0.97 2.83 4.85
N SER A 81 -0.66 4.03 5.35
CA SER A 81 0.66 4.63 5.23
C SER A 81 1.75 3.72 5.79
N GLN A 82 1.57 3.24 7.01
CA GLN A 82 2.52 2.33 7.65
C GLN A 82 2.63 0.99 6.93
N GLN A 83 1.52 0.42 6.44
CA GLN A 83 1.54 -0.84 5.72
C GLN A 83 2.26 -0.69 4.38
N SER A 84 1.99 0.39 3.63
CA SER A 84 2.72 0.74 2.40
C SER A 84 4.23 0.87 2.66
N ALA A 85 4.62 1.59 3.72
CA ALA A 85 6.03 1.80 4.08
C ALA A 85 6.73 0.50 4.50
N ARG A 86 6.11 -0.29 5.39
CA ARG A 86 6.69 -1.57 5.85
C ARG A 86 6.84 -2.60 4.73
N CYS A 87 5.90 -2.61 3.81
CA CYS A 87 5.95 -3.49 2.64
C CYS A 87 6.85 -2.94 1.53
N ILE A 88 7.30 -1.69 1.62
CA ILE A 88 8.02 -0.97 0.56
C ILE A 88 7.25 -1.18 -0.75
N ALA A 89 6.01 -0.71 -0.79
CA ALA A 89 5.05 -1.03 -1.86
C ALA A 89 4.12 0.13 -2.16
N GLY A 90 3.55 0.14 -3.36
CA GLY A 90 2.33 0.87 -3.63
C GLY A 90 1.15 0.22 -2.89
N TYR A 91 0.27 1.02 -2.30
CA TYR A 91 -0.93 0.51 -1.65
C TYR A 91 -2.15 1.29 -2.14
N VAL A 92 -3.09 0.58 -2.72
CA VAL A 92 -4.32 1.13 -3.31
C VAL A 92 -5.50 0.63 -2.52
N PHE A 93 -6.19 1.53 -1.84
CA PHE A 93 -7.36 1.24 -1.04
C PHE A 93 -8.60 1.84 -1.70
N SER A 94 -9.65 1.05 -1.84
CA SER A 94 -10.95 1.49 -2.36
C SER A 94 -12.06 0.95 -1.48
N SER A 95 -12.86 1.85 -0.91
CA SER A 95 -14.02 1.48 -0.08
C SER A 95 -15.32 1.94 -0.73
N CYS A 96 -16.39 1.22 -0.43
CA CYS A 96 -17.72 1.61 -0.86
C CYS A 96 -18.12 3.00 -0.33
N GLY A 97 -19.07 3.63 -1.00
CA GLY A 97 -19.51 4.98 -0.71
C GLY A 97 -21.02 5.14 -0.77
N PHE A 98 -21.46 6.32 -1.16
CA PHE A 98 -22.88 6.64 -1.30
C PHE A 98 -23.59 5.64 -2.25
N GLY A 99 -24.75 5.16 -1.81
CA GLY A 99 -25.55 4.18 -2.57
C GLY A 99 -25.42 2.74 -2.09
N GLU A 100 -24.41 2.43 -1.26
CA GLU A 100 -24.34 1.15 -0.58
C GLU A 100 -25.38 1.05 0.54
N SER A 101 -25.66 -0.19 0.98
CA SER A 101 -26.63 -0.45 2.04
C SER A 101 -26.31 0.33 3.30
N THR A 102 -27.30 1.01 3.86
CA THR A 102 -27.13 1.95 4.96
C THR A 102 -28.13 1.73 6.08
N THR A 103 -28.61 0.52 6.29
CA THR A 103 -29.56 0.30 7.37
C THR A 103 -29.01 0.78 8.70
N ASP A 104 -27.74 0.45 9.01
CA ASP A 104 -27.13 0.75 10.30
C ASP A 104 -25.75 1.42 10.19
N VAL A 105 -25.19 1.57 8.99
CA VAL A 105 -23.81 2.06 8.79
C VAL A 105 -23.73 3.08 7.66
N VAL A 106 -22.71 3.93 7.72
CA VAL A 106 -22.41 4.94 6.70
C VAL A 106 -21.05 4.64 6.08
N PHE A 107 -20.96 4.80 4.77
CA PHE A 107 -19.75 4.64 4.01
C PHE A 107 -19.31 5.98 3.40
N ALA A 108 -18.03 6.31 3.48
CA ALA A 108 -17.52 7.59 3.02
C ALA A 108 -16.99 7.59 1.59
N GLY A 109 -16.83 6.44 0.95
CA GLY A 109 -16.23 6.35 -0.39
C GLY A 109 -14.73 6.66 -0.39
N ASN A 110 -13.99 6.19 0.60
CA ASN A 110 -12.55 6.40 0.68
C ASN A 110 -11.84 5.70 -0.46
N GLY A 111 -11.16 6.47 -1.31
CA GLY A 111 -10.15 6.02 -2.25
C GLY A 111 -8.81 6.62 -1.85
N LEU A 112 -7.78 5.79 -1.67
CA LEU A 112 -6.47 6.21 -1.21
C LEU A 112 -5.38 5.48 -2.00
N ILE A 113 -4.38 6.21 -2.48
CA ILE A 113 -3.20 5.65 -3.14
C ILE A 113 -1.97 6.11 -2.38
N TYR A 114 -1.20 5.16 -1.89
CA TYR A 114 0.07 5.39 -1.18
C TYR A 114 1.22 4.72 -1.91
N GLU A 115 2.41 5.28 -1.79
CA GLU A 115 3.68 4.71 -2.25
C GLU A 115 4.71 4.85 -1.15
N ASN A 116 5.22 3.73 -0.67
CA ASN A 116 6.26 3.69 0.38
C ASN A 116 5.98 4.67 1.54
N GLY A 117 4.73 4.66 2.03
CA GLY A 117 4.25 5.48 3.14
C GLY A 117 3.73 6.87 2.77
N SER A 118 4.01 7.36 1.57
CA SER A 118 3.58 8.69 1.12
C SER A 118 2.24 8.64 0.41
N LEU A 119 1.33 9.54 0.77
CA LEU A 119 0.03 9.70 0.09
C LEU A 119 0.24 10.33 -1.29
N LEU A 120 -0.23 9.68 -2.33
CA LEU A 120 -0.20 10.17 -3.71
C LEU A 120 -1.52 10.79 -4.15
N ALA A 121 -2.64 10.12 -3.85
CA ALA A 121 -3.96 10.60 -4.21
C ALA A 121 -5.01 10.15 -3.19
N ARG A 122 -6.07 10.93 -3.06
CA ARG A 122 -7.22 10.62 -2.22
C ARG A 122 -8.52 11.15 -2.82
N SER A 123 -9.61 10.41 -2.62
CA SER A 123 -10.96 10.86 -2.96
C SER A 123 -11.51 11.86 -1.94
N GLU A 124 -12.54 12.59 -2.33
CA GLU A 124 -13.37 13.37 -1.40
C GLU A 124 -14.30 12.42 -0.64
N ARG A 125 -14.30 12.52 0.69
CA ARG A 125 -15.15 11.70 1.55
C ARG A 125 -16.59 12.20 1.53
N PHE A 126 -17.53 11.28 1.65
CA PHE A 126 -18.98 11.55 1.69
C PHE A 126 -19.53 12.20 0.41
N SER A 127 -18.83 12.11 -0.69
CA SER A 127 -19.34 12.55 -1.99
C SER A 127 -20.51 11.66 -2.42
N MET A 128 -21.57 12.31 -2.91
CA MET A 128 -22.73 11.63 -3.52
C MET A 128 -22.49 11.34 -5.01
N LYS A 129 -21.33 11.71 -5.54
CA LYS A 129 -20.96 11.52 -6.94
C LYS A 129 -19.90 10.45 -7.05
N GLU A 130 -19.89 9.77 -8.19
CA GLU A 130 -18.81 8.89 -8.58
C GLU A 130 -17.49 9.64 -8.63
N GLN A 131 -16.42 8.99 -8.21
CA GLN A 131 -15.10 9.57 -8.20
C GLN A 131 -14.09 8.57 -8.77
N LEU A 132 -13.16 9.07 -9.55
CA LEU A 132 -11.99 8.34 -10.02
C LEU A 132 -10.75 9.10 -9.56
N ILE A 133 -9.88 8.43 -8.80
CA ILE A 133 -8.56 8.95 -8.47
C ILE A 133 -7.49 8.19 -9.25
N ILE A 134 -6.51 8.90 -9.74
CA ILE A 134 -5.42 8.36 -10.56
C ILE A 134 -4.10 8.89 -10.03
N SER A 135 -3.11 8.01 -9.96
CA SER A 135 -1.72 8.38 -9.71
C SER A 135 -0.78 7.33 -10.29
N GLU A 136 0.46 7.71 -10.50
CA GLU A 136 1.53 6.81 -10.91
C GLU A 136 2.32 6.33 -9.69
N ILE A 137 2.63 5.04 -9.65
CA ILE A 137 3.49 4.41 -8.64
C ILE A 137 4.84 4.11 -9.29
N ASP A 138 5.93 4.57 -8.68
CA ASP A 138 7.29 4.34 -9.16
C ASP A 138 7.79 2.95 -8.72
N VAL A 139 7.50 1.95 -9.53
CA VAL A 139 7.88 0.56 -9.28
C VAL A 139 9.40 0.37 -9.27
N GLU A 140 10.13 1.11 -10.10
CA GLU A 140 11.60 1.05 -10.12
C GLU A 140 12.21 1.56 -8.81
N ARG A 141 11.66 2.61 -8.25
CA ARG A 141 12.05 3.09 -6.92
C ARG A 141 11.75 2.05 -5.83
N ILE A 142 10.57 1.43 -5.86
CA ILE A 142 10.22 0.35 -4.93
C ILE A 142 11.24 -0.79 -5.01
N ARG A 143 11.62 -1.22 -6.22
CA ARG A 143 12.63 -2.25 -6.44
C ARG A 143 14.00 -1.85 -5.92
N ALA A 144 14.40 -0.60 -6.15
CA ALA A 144 15.68 -0.06 -5.67
C ALA A 144 15.73 -0.06 -4.13
N GLU A 145 14.68 0.43 -3.48
CA GLU A 145 14.56 0.45 -2.01
C GLU A 145 14.61 -0.97 -1.41
N ARG A 146 13.88 -1.92 -1.98
CA ARG A 146 13.90 -3.32 -1.52
C ARG A 146 15.26 -3.97 -1.65
N ARG A 147 16.03 -3.65 -2.71
CA ARG A 147 17.38 -4.21 -2.93
C ARG A 147 18.39 -3.79 -1.87
N ILE A 148 18.28 -2.58 -1.35
CA ILE A 148 19.21 -2.05 -0.34
C ILE A 148 18.74 -2.33 1.10
N ASN A 149 17.48 -2.70 1.30
CA ASN A 149 16.90 -2.93 2.62
C ASN A 149 17.18 -4.36 3.10
N THR A 150 18.21 -4.51 3.93
CA THR A 150 18.63 -5.81 4.46
C THR A 150 17.57 -6.46 5.36
N THR A 151 16.77 -5.67 6.07
CA THR A 151 15.67 -6.17 6.91
C THR A 151 14.56 -6.78 6.06
N PHE A 152 14.22 -6.15 4.94
CA PHE A 152 13.25 -6.69 4.00
C PHE A 152 13.73 -8.04 3.43
N ALA A 153 15.00 -8.10 2.99
CA ALA A 153 15.61 -9.33 2.48
C ALA A 153 15.65 -10.46 3.53
N ALA A 154 15.97 -10.14 4.78
CA ALA A 154 15.93 -11.11 5.87
C ALA A 154 14.52 -11.67 6.11
N ASN A 155 13.49 -10.82 6.06
CA ASN A 155 12.11 -11.25 6.19
C ASN A 155 11.66 -12.13 5.02
N GLN A 156 12.12 -11.85 3.79
CA GLN A 156 11.88 -12.74 2.64
C GLN A 156 12.46 -14.13 2.88
N ALA A 157 13.68 -14.23 3.38
CA ALA A 157 14.31 -15.51 3.69
C ALA A 157 13.56 -16.33 4.76
N ASN A 158 12.87 -15.65 5.68
CA ASN A 158 12.11 -16.29 6.77
C ASN A 158 10.70 -16.76 6.37
N LEU A 159 10.23 -16.47 5.15
CA LEU A 159 8.91 -16.95 4.67
C LEU A 159 8.81 -18.48 4.55
N GLY A 160 9.93 -19.17 4.46
CA GLY A 160 9.98 -20.62 4.26
C GLY A 160 9.39 -21.04 2.90
N ASP A 161 8.80 -22.26 2.87
CA ASP A 161 8.28 -22.87 1.64
C ASP A 161 6.90 -22.35 1.18
N LYS A 162 6.37 -21.33 1.82
CA LYS A 162 5.09 -20.73 1.42
C LYS A 162 5.26 -19.92 0.15
N LYS A 163 5.13 -20.55 -0.99
CA LYS A 163 5.17 -19.88 -2.30
C LYS A 163 3.77 -19.40 -2.70
N ALA A 164 3.69 -18.18 -3.18
CA ALA A 164 2.50 -17.69 -3.84
C ALA A 164 2.25 -18.43 -5.15
N VAL A 165 0.99 -18.46 -5.55
CA VAL A 165 0.61 -18.91 -6.89
C VAL A 165 0.63 -17.69 -7.79
N SER A 166 1.55 -17.68 -8.76
CA SER A 166 1.63 -16.61 -9.76
C SER A 166 0.63 -16.82 -10.89
N ILE A 167 -0.07 -15.77 -11.23
CA ILE A 167 -1.06 -15.72 -12.31
C ILE A 167 -0.57 -14.68 -13.31
N ALA A 168 -0.18 -15.14 -14.50
CA ALA A 168 0.16 -14.24 -15.59
C ALA A 168 -1.09 -13.49 -16.06
N THR A 169 -0.98 -12.17 -16.18
CA THR A 169 -2.05 -11.31 -16.68
C THR A 169 -1.58 -10.59 -17.93
N GLU A 170 -2.47 -10.48 -18.91
CA GLU A 170 -2.21 -9.68 -20.11
C GLU A 170 -2.65 -8.23 -19.83
N PHE A 171 -1.69 -7.32 -19.83
CA PHE A 171 -1.95 -5.88 -19.79
C PHE A 171 -1.44 -5.24 -21.09
N VAL A 172 -2.27 -4.38 -21.66
CA VAL A 172 -1.87 -3.57 -22.81
C VAL A 172 -1.20 -2.33 -22.27
N ASN A 173 0.13 -2.26 -22.38
CA ASN A 173 0.88 -1.07 -22.01
C ASN A 173 0.63 0.06 -22.99
N SER A 174 0.29 1.24 -22.49
CA SER A 174 0.36 2.47 -23.28
C SER A 174 1.83 2.77 -23.61
N LYS A 175 2.13 3.00 -24.87
CA LYS A 175 3.49 3.38 -25.31
C LYS A 175 3.89 4.79 -24.89
N GLU A 176 2.91 5.60 -24.52
CA GLU A 176 3.11 6.98 -24.07
C GLU A 176 2.62 7.11 -22.63
N LEU A 177 3.56 7.40 -21.72
CA LEU A 177 3.26 7.71 -20.34
C LEU A 177 3.23 9.22 -20.16
N THR A 178 2.06 9.76 -19.82
CA THR A 178 1.93 11.16 -19.36
C THR A 178 1.82 11.16 -17.85
N LEU A 179 2.85 11.67 -17.18
CA LEU A 179 2.86 11.76 -15.73
C LEU A 179 1.89 12.85 -15.25
N THR A 180 0.98 12.47 -14.37
CA THR A 180 0.08 13.40 -13.66
C THR A 180 0.65 13.81 -12.30
N ARG A 181 1.57 13.01 -11.78
CA ARG A 181 2.24 13.22 -10.50
C ARG A 181 3.16 14.43 -10.54
N LYS A 182 3.07 15.28 -9.52
CA LYS A 182 3.98 16.40 -9.32
C LYS A 182 5.14 15.96 -8.43
N PHE A 183 6.37 16.26 -8.89
CA PHE A 183 7.58 16.02 -8.10
C PHE A 183 8.03 17.32 -7.45
N ASN A 184 8.45 17.24 -6.17
CA ASN A 184 9.03 18.38 -5.51
C ASN A 184 10.42 18.68 -6.10
N ALA A 185 10.62 19.89 -6.63
CA ALA A 185 11.91 20.32 -7.18
C ALA A 185 13.01 20.42 -6.12
N HIS A 186 12.63 20.53 -4.84
CA HIS A 186 13.55 20.65 -3.71
C HIS A 186 13.18 19.65 -2.61
N PRO A 187 13.39 18.33 -2.83
CA PRO A 187 12.91 17.28 -1.91
C PRO A 187 13.61 17.30 -0.54
N PHE A 188 14.78 17.96 -0.45
CA PHE A 188 15.55 18.05 0.78
C PHE A 188 15.34 19.38 1.55
N VAL A 189 14.50 20.25 1.03
CA VAL A 189 14.19 21.53 1.69
C VAL A 189 12.83 21.40 2.38
N PRO A 190 12.78 21.48 3.71
CA PRO A 190 11.53 21.46 4.45
C PRO A 190 10.58 22.57 3.96
N GLN A 191 9.31 22.26 3.84
CA GLN A 191 8.30 23.20 3.34
C GLN A 191 7.00 23.09 4.16
N GLY A 192 6.21 24.17 4.16
CA GLY A 192 4.88 24.17 4.76
C GLY A 192 4.87 24.42 6.28
N ILE A 193 3.82 23.93 6.93
CA ILE A 193 3.52 24.20 8.35
C ILE A 193 4.58 23.62 9.29
N GLU A 194 5.21 22.52 8.91
CA GLU A 194 6.22 21.80 9.70
C GLU A 194 7.64 22.33 9.50
N LEU A 195 7.82 23.43 8.74
CA LEU A 195 9.15 23.98 8.41
C LEU A 195 10.00 24.27 9.65
N ASN A 196 9.40 24.92 10.66
CA ASN A 196 10.12 25.28 11.88
C ASN A 196 10.54 24.04 12.67
N GLU A 197 9.64 23.06 12.83
CA GLU A 197 9.90 21.81 13.51
C GLU A 197 11.03 21.02 12.82
N HIS A 198 10.98 20.89 11.50
CA HIS A 198 12.03 20.21 10.74
C HIS A 198 13.38 20.97 10.82
N CYS A 199 13.38 22.31 10.82
CA CYS A 199 14.60 23.07 10.97
C CYS A 199 15.21 22.90 12.37
N GLU A 200 14.41 22.91 13.42
CA GLU A 200 14.86 22.65 14.80
C GLU A 200 15.41 21.23 14.95
N GLU A 201 14.74 20.24 14.34
CA GLU A 201 15.20 18.87 14.34
C GLU A 201 16.56 18.71 13.65
N ILE A 202 16.72 19.28 12.43
CA ILE A 202 17.98 19.26 11.69
C ILE A 202 19.11 19.89 12.51
N PHE A 203 18.83 21.05 13.13
CA PHE A 203 19.81 21.74 13.98
C PHE A 203 20.18 20.90 15.21
N SER A 204 19.18 20.30 15.85
CA SER A 204 19.39 19.46 17.05
C SER A 204 20.22 18.21 16.73
N ILE A 205 19.98 17.58 15.58
CA ILE A 205 20.78 16.43 15.10
C ILE A 205 22.24 16.83 14.90
N GLN A 206 22.49 17.99 14.26
CA GLN A 206 23.85 18.49 14.03
C GLN A 206 24.56 18.81 15.34
N VAL A 207 23.88 19.49 16.25
CA VAL A 207 24.43 19.84 17.59
C VAL A 207 24.76 18.58 18.39
N ALA A 208 23.85 17.63 18.44
CA ALA A 208 24.06 16.37 19.15
C ALA A 208 25.25 15.58 18.59
N GLY A 209 25.34 15.49 17.25
CA GLY A 209 26.46 14.81 16.59
C GLY A 209 27.81 15.48 16.83
N LEU A 210 27.87 16.82 16.86
CA LEU A 210 29.09 17.57 17.17
C LEU A 210 29.47 17.42 18.64
N ALA A 211 28.51 17.59 19.56
CA ALA A 211 28.75 17.45 21.00
C ALA A 211 29.30 16.06 21.33
N GLN A 212 28.74 15.00 20.74
CA GLN A 212 29.20 13.62 20.95
C GLN A 212 30.68 13.46 20.52
N ARG A 213 31.07 14.04 19.40
CA ARG A 213 32.48 13.99 18.92
C ARG A 213 33.43 14.76 19.85
N LEU A 214 33.03 15.93 20.34
CA LEU A 214 33.85 16.74 21.24
C LEU A 214 34.04 16.08 22.61
N VAL A 215 33.05 15.35 23.11
CA VAL A 215 33.16 14.62 24.38
C VAL A 215 34.06 13.38 24.27
N HIS A 216 34.15 12.78 23.09
CA HIS A 216 34.98 11.59 22.85
C HIS A 216 36.41 11.91 22.41
N THR A 217 36.76 13.17 22.22
CA THR A 217 38.11 13.63 21.90
C THR A 217 38.86 14.08 23.15
#